data_984769b4887734dd2785e72a86a5ddfd
#
_entry.id   984769b4887734dd2785e72a86a5ddfd
#
_cell.length_a   1.000
_cell.length_b   1.000
_cell.length_c   1.000
_cell.angle_alpha   90.00
_cell.angle_beta   90.00
_cell.angle_gamma   90.00
#
_symmetry.space_group_name_H-M   'P 1'
#
loop_
_entity.id
_entity.type
_entity.pdbx_description
1 polymer ?
#
loop_
_entity_poly.entity_id
_entity_poly.type
_entity_poly.pdbx_seq_one_letter_code
_entity_poly.pdbx_strand_id
1 'polypeptide(L)' 'MYRVLLVEDEEIIRKGIRYSVPWEECGCSVVGEAENGAVGEEKIAEL' A
#
# COMPACT_ATOMS: atom_id res chain seq x y z
N MET A 1 -5.04 7.97 12.37
CA MET A 1 -4.53 6.76 11.65
C MET A 1 -3.80 7.19 10.39
N TYR A 2 -2.64 6.64 10.15
CA TYR A 2 -1.88 6.95 8.94
C TYR A 2 -2.43 6.16 7.75
N ARG A 3 -2.51 6.81 6.61
CA ARG A 3 -2.92 6.19 5.34
C ARG A 3 -1.68 5.72 4.60
N VAL A 4 -1.66 4.45 4.22
CA VAL A 4 -0.50 3.80 3.60
C VAL A 4 -0.82 3.37 2.18
N LEU A 5 0.05 3.70 1.25
CA LEU A 5 0.03 3.19 -0.11
C LEU A 5 1.21 2.23 -0.27
N LEU A 6 0.94 1.00 -0.66
CA LEU A 6 1.97 0.00 -0.92
C LEU A 6 2.42 0.06 -2.37
N VAL A 7 3.71 0.26 -2.60
CA VAL A 7 4.30 0.28 -3.95
C VAL A 7 5.32 -0.85 -4.06
N GLU A 8 5.02 -1.85 -4.85
CA GLU A 8 5.88 -3.01 -5.07
C GLU A 8 5.54 -3.64 -6.41
N ASP A 9 6.55 -3.89 -7.25
CA ASP A 9 6.36 -4.42 -8.58
C ASP A 9 5.95 -5.90 -8.59
N GLU A 10 6.32 -6.66 -7.57
CA GLU A 10 5.94 -8.06 -7.45
C GLU A 10 4.65 -8.21 -6.66
N GLU A 11 3.60 -8.69 -7.33
CA GLU A 11 2.28 -8.82 -6.72
C GLU A 11 2.28 -9.74 -5.50
N ILE A 12 2.99 -10.86 -5.56
CA ILE A 12 3.03 -11.81 -4.45
C ILE A 12 3.67 -11.16 -3.21
N ILE A 13 4.74 -10.40 -3.39
CA ILE A 13 5.41 -9.69 -2.31
C ILE A 13 4.49 -8.60 -1.75
N ARG A 14 3.87 -7.83 -2.64
CA ARG A 14 2.97 -6.75 -2.25
C ARG A 14 1.78 -7.28 -1.43
N LYS A 15 1.15 -8.36 -1.87
CA LYS A 15 0.05 -9.00 -1.14
C LYS A 15 0.52 -9.59 0.18
N GLY A 16 1.71 -10.20 0.21
CA GLY A 16 2.30 -10.70 1.43
C GLY A 16 2.48 -9.61 2.48
N ILE A 17 3.00 -8.45 2.10
CA ILE A 17 3.15 -7.31 2.99
C ILE A 17 1.78 -6.82 3.46
N ARG A 18 0.84 -6.66 2.55
CA ARG A 18 -0.50 -6.17 2.90
C ARG A 18 -1.20 -7.04 3.94
N TYR A 19 -1.11 -8.36 3.80
CA TYR A 19 -1.88 -9.28 4.64
C TYR A 19 -1.13 -9.87 5.83
N SER A 20 0.20 -9.65 5.93
CA SER A 20 0.98 -10.16 7.06
C SER A 20 1.28 -9.11 8.13
N VAL A 21 1.26 -7.83 7.79
CA VAL A 21 1.53 -6.74 8.75
C VAL A 21 0.22 -6.33 9.43
N PRO A 22 0.20 -6.23 10.78
CA PRO A 22 -1.00 -5.79 11.50
C PRO A 22 -1.13 -4.26 11.45
N TRP A 23 -1.51 -3.74 10.28
CA TRP A 23 -1.56 -2.31 10.00
C TRP A 23 -2.39 -1.51 11.00
N GLU A 24 -3.59 -2.01 11.33
CA GLU A 24 -4.48 -1.31 12.27
C GLU A 24 -3.87 -1.22 13.67
N GLU A 25 -3.20 -2.28 14.12
CA GLU A 25 -2.51 -2.26 15.41
C GLU A 25 -1.35 -1.26 15.41
N CYS A 26 -0.76 -1.00 14.25
CA CYS A 26 0.30 0.00 14.09
C CYS A 26 -0.24 1.41 13.87
N GLY A 27 -1.54 1.60 13.90
CA GLY A 27 -2.16 2.91 13.65
C GLY A 27 -2.19 3.29 12.18
N CYS A 28 -2.19 2.31 11.29
CA CYS A 28 -2.14 2.52 9.84
C CYS A 28 -3.32 1.88 9.14
N SER A 29 -3.66 2.41 7.97
CA SER A 29 -4.68 1.84 7.10
C SER A 29 -4.12 1.78 5.68
N VAL A 30 -4.11 0.61 5.08
CA VAL A 30 -3.69 0.45 3.69
C VAL A 30 -4.85 0.87 2.80
N VAL A 31 -4.69 1.99 2.12
CA VAL A 31 -5.73 2.58 1.28
C VAL A 31 -5.58 2.27 -0.20
N GLY A 32 -4.47 1.69 -0.60
CA GLY A 32 -4.25 1.29 -1.98
C GLY A 32 -2.94 0.56 -2.20
N GLU A 33 -2.80 0.02 -3.41
CA GLU A 33 -1.60 -0.67 -3.87
C GLU A 33 -1.24 -0.16 -5.25
N ALA A 34 0.06 -0.16 -5.56
CA ALA A 34 0.57 0.20 -6.87
C ALA A 34 1.73 -0.72 -7.24
N GLU A 35 1.86 -1.03 -8.52
CA GLU A 35 2.93 -1.89 -9.03
C GLU A 35 4.23 -1.13 -9.31
N ASN A 36 4.17 0.19 -9.41
CA ASN A 36 5.34 1.04 -9.63
C ASN A 36 5.08 2.46 -9.16
N GLY A 37 6.13 3.29 -9.19
CA GLY A 37 6.06 4.68 -8.73
C GLY A 37 5.09 5.55 -9.51
N ALA A 38 4.98 5.37 -10.83
CA ALA A 38 4.09 6.16 -11.67
C ALA A 38 2.61 5.89 -11.29
N VAL A 39 2.24 4.63 -11.13
CA VAL A 39 0.91 4.24 -10.66
C VAL A 39 0.68 4.73 -9.24
N GLY A 40 1.71 4.68 -8.40
CA GLY A 40 1.65 5.20 -7.03
C GLY A 40 1.33 6.68 -6.99
N GLU A 41 1.97 7.49 -7.83
CA GLU A 41 1.71 8.93 -7.91
C GLU A 41 0.27 9.22 -8.34
N GLU A 42 -0.25 8.47 -9.32
CA GLU A 42 -1.64 8.61 -9.76
C GLU A 42 -2.61 8.33 -8.61
N LYS A 43 -2.35 7.27 -7.85
CA LYS A 43 -3.20 6.88 -6.73
C LYS A 43 -3.14 7.89 -5.58
N ILE A 44 -1.98 8.45 -5.30
CA ILE A 44 -1.85 9.51 -4.30
C ILE A 44 -2.71 10.71 -4.68
N ALA A 45 -2.75 11.07 -5.95
CA ALA A 45 -3.57 12.17 -6.42
C ALA A 45 -5.08 11.90 -6.28
N GLU A 46 -5.49 10.62 -6.34
CA GLU A 46 -6.88 10.21 -6.18
C GLU A 46 -7.30 10.09 -4.71
N LEU A 47 -6.34 9.80 -3.85
CA LEU A 47 -6.57 9.58 -2.43
C LEU A 47 -6.46 10.88 -1.64
#